data_ca6e674b441e62950ad66384f1fa18cc
#
_entry.id   ca6e674b441e62950ad66384f1fa18cc
#
_cell.length_a   1.000
_cell.length_b   1.000
_cell.length_c   1.000
_cell.angle_alpha   90.00
_cell.angle_beta   90.00
_cell.angle_gamma   90.00
#
_symmetry.space_group_name_H-M   'P 1'
#
loop_
_entity.id
_entity.type
_entity.pdbx_description
1 polymer ?
#
loop_
_entity_poly.entity_id
_entity_poly.type
_entity_poly.pdbx_seq_one_letter_code
_entity_poly.pdbx_strand_id
1 'polypeptide(L)'
;MIKAVLFDLGGTLHTADSPPGRAEWFAERLIGRLADYGVGIDASPAELAARLHENAEDYKHWSEEQLRELPSAVIWSDWYLRDWHIPTETLAPMAEELSFLYDYERPRVMRRPHLAETMEALRARGLRLGVISNIISTSVVPHFLMEYGIAQYMECVVLSSVTGLRKPSAEIFRVAEKMMALAPEELAYVGDTLSRDVRGVRNAAWRCMIQIRNPSVAFRDAGLEGSGLAPDYRIDALDEIPAIIEKENS
;
A
#
# COMPACT_ATOMS: atom_id res chain seq x y z
N MET A 1 -4.41 -18.90 19.13
CA MET A 1 -5.05 -19.26 17.85
C MET A 1 -5.24 -17.98 17.05
N ILE A 2 -4.86 -17.98 15.77
CA ILE A 2 -5.08 -16.86 14.84
C ILE A 2 -6.58 -16.74 14.55
N LYS A 3 -7.12 -15.54 14.72
CA LYS A 3 -8.53 -15.20 14.50
C LYS A 3 -8.73 -14.26 13.31
N ALA A 4 -7.68 -13.53 12.91
CA ALA A 4 -7.75 -12.66 11.75
C ALA A 4 -6.46 -12.70 10.92
N VAL A 5 -6.63 -12.47 9.62
CA VAL A 5 -5.53 -12.31 8.66
C VAL A 5 -5.69 -10.95 7.98
N LEU A 6 -4.66 -10.10 8.09
CA LEU A 6 -4.64 -8.83 7.40
C LEU A 6 -3.58 -8.84 6.30
N PHE A 7 -3.81 -8.04 5.27
CA PHE A 7 -3.02 -8.03 4.05
C PHE A 7 -2.48 -6.64 3.76
N ASP A 8 -1.27 -6.56 3.20
CA ASP A 8 -0.92 -5.43 2.36
C ASP A 8 -1.71 -5.49 1.04
N LEU A 9 -1.78 -4.36 0.32
CA LEU A 9 -2.44 -4.30 -0.97
C LEU A 9 -1.42 -4.48 -2.11
N GLY A 10 -0.55 -3.47 -2.28
CA GLY A 10 0.39 -3.39 -3.40
C GLY A 10 1.54 -4.37 -3.28
N GLY A 11 1.70 -5.25 -4.27
CA GLY A 11 2.67 -6.35 -4.22
C GLY A 11 2.09 -7.63 -3.60
N THR A 12 1.02 -7.51 -2.81
CA THR A 12 0.41 -8.63 -2.05
C THR A 12 -0.90 -9.12 -2.66
N LEU A 13 -1.92 -8.29 -2.79
CA LEU A 13 -3.19 -8.66 -3.43
C LEU A 13 -3.16 -8.46 -4.95
N HIS A 14 -2.32 -7.55 -5.40
CA HIS A 14 -1.98 -7.35 -6.80
C HIS A 14 -0.49 -7.03 -6.97
N THR A 15 0.04 -7.24 -8.15
CA THR A 15 1.35 -6.74 -8.57
C THR A 15 1.17 -5.51 -9.45
N ALA A 16 2.23 -4.72 -9.58
CA ALA A 16 2.23 -3.55 -10.42
C ALA A 16 3.55 -3.45 -11.21
N ASP A 17 3.45 -2.96 -12.43
CA ASP A 17 4.60 -2.58 -13.24
C ASP A 17 4.40 -1.20 -13.88
N SER A 18 5.46 -0.68 -14.49
CA SER A 18 5.43 0.58 -15.23
C SER A 18 6.09 0.36 -16.59
N PRO A 19 5.31 -0.06 -17.61
CA PRO A 19 5.86 -0.29 -18.95
C PRO A 19 6.39 1.01 -19.56
N PRO A 20 7.29 0.93 -20.56
CA PRO A 20 7.84 2.10 -21.25
C PRO A 20 6.74 3.06 -21.74
N GLY A 21 6.96 4.36 -21.54
CA GLY A 21 5.99 5.42 -21.91
C GLY A 21 4.86 5.64 -20.89
N ARG A 22 4.70 4.76 -19.90
CA ARG A 22 3.60 4.89 -18.94
C ARG A 22 3.71 6.14 -18.06
N ALA A 23 4.92 6.51 -17.66
CA ALA A 23 5.16 7.69 -16.85
C ALA A 23 4.77 8.98 -17.60
N GLU A 24 5.16 9.11 -18.88
CA GLU A 24 4.82 10.26 -19.72
C GLU A 24 3.31 10.30 -20.01
N TRP A 25 2.71 9.15 -20.32
CA TRP A 25 1.26 9.05 -20.50
C TRP A 25 0.50 9.52 -19.24
N PHE A 26 0.97 9.12 -18.06
CA PHE A 26 0.36 9.58 -16.80
C PHE A 26 0.56 11.08 -16.59
N ALA A 27 1.76 11.62 -16.89
CA ALA A 27 2.06 13.03 -16.76
C ALA A 27 1.16 13.88 -17.70
N GLU A 28 0.89 13.45 -18.93
CA GLU A 28 -0.04 14.11 -19.84
C GLU A 28 -1.46 14.18 -19.24
N ARG A 29 -1.94 13.08 -18.68
CA ARG A 29 -3.24 13.04 -17.99
C ARG A 29 -3.28 13.94 -16.76
N LEU A 30 -2.20 13.97 -15.97
CA LEU A 30 -2.07 14.84 -14.81
C LEU A 30 -2.11 16.32 -15.20
N ILE A 31 -1.40 16.72 -16.26
CA ILE A 31 -1.46 18.09 -16.81
C ILE A 31 -2.89 18.44 -17.19
N GLY A 32 -3.57 17.57 -17.95
CA GLY A 32 -4.97 17.79 -18.34
C GLY A 32 -5.89 17.93 -17.13
N ARG A 33 -5.70 17.07 -16.11
CA ARG A 33 -6.53 17.12 -14.91
C ARG A 33 -6.31 18.37 -14.07
N LEU A 34 -5.07 18.82 -13.93
CA LEU A 34 -4.75 20.07 -13.26
C LEU A 34 -5.35 21.27 -14.01
N ALA A 35 -5.31 21.26 -15.35
CA ALA A 35 -5.90 22.30 -16.18
C ALA A 35 -7.42 22.40 -16.03
N ASP A 36 -8.13 21.29 -15.81
CA ASP A 36 -9.58 21.28 -15.52
C ASP A 36 -9.92 22.09 -14.26
N TYR A 37 -8.96 22.21 -13.35
CA TYR A 37 -9.07 23.03 -12.12
C TYR A 37 -8.43 24.42 -12.27
N GLY A 38 -8.01 24.80 -13.47
CA GLY A 38 -7.37 26.09 -13.72
C GLY A 38 -5.91 26.16 -13.29
N VAL A 39 -5.27 25.02 -13.01
CA VAL A 39 -3.85 24.95 -12.65
C VAL A 39 -3.02 24.61 -13.88
N GLY A 40 -2.21 25.54 -14.34
CA GLY A 40 -1.29 25.33 -15.46
C GLY A 40 0.05 24.76 -14.99
N ILE A 41 0.56 23.78 -15.72
CA ILE A 41 1.92 23.24 -15.57
C ILE A 41 2.72 23.62 -16.81
N ASP A 42 3.74 24.44 -16.64
CA ASP A 42 4.67 24.82 -17.72
C ASP A 42 5.79 23.77 -17.81
N ALA A 43 5.45 22.62 -18.38
CA ALA A 43 6.37 21.54 -18.67
C ALA A 43 5.78 20.59 -19.73
N SER A 44 6.64 19.94 -20.48
CA SER A 44 6.24 18.81 -21.30
C SER A 44 5.89 17.58 -20.43
N PRO A 45 5.09 16.63 -20.96
CA PRO A 45 4.81 15.38 -20.23
C PRO A 45 6.06 14.63 -19.79
N ALA A 46 7.12 14.62 -20.60
CA ALA A 46 8.38 13.97 -20.26
C ALA A 46 9.11 14.65 -19.09
N GLU A 47 9.14 16.00 -19.08
CA GLU A 47 9.74 16.77 -17.99
C GLU A 47 8.94 16.60 -16.69
N LEU A 48 7.61 16.69 -16.76
CA LEU A 48 6.78 16.45 -15.58
C LEU A 48 6.95 15.02 -15.04
N ALA A 49 6.99 14.02 -15.92
CA ALA A 49 7.19 12.63 -15.51
C ALA A 49 8.52 12.43 -14.77
N ALA A 50 9.61 13.02 -15.27
CA ALA A 50 10.92 12.95 -14.64
C ALA A 50 10.93 13.64 -13.27
N ARG A 51 10.43 14.88 -13.18
CA ARG A 51 10.35 15.62 -11.92
C ARG A 51 9.44 14.95 -10.89
N LEU A 52 8.27 14.51 -11.31
CA LEU A 52 7.33 13.80 -10.44
C LEU A 52 7.95 12.52 -9.87
N HIS A 53 8.75 11.80 -10.67
CA HIS A 53 9.45 10.60 -10.20
C HIS A 53 10.49 10.95 -9.11
N GLU A 54 11.37 11.92 -9.37
CA GLU A 54 12.38 12.38 -8.40
C GLU A 54 11.73 12.84 -7.10
N ASN A 55 10.74 13.71 -7.21
CA ASN A 55 10.02 14.30 -6.10
C ASN A 55 9.26 13.25 -5.26
N ALA A 56 8.65 12.27 -5.93
CA ALA A 56 7.95 11.18 -5.26
C ALA A 56 8.91 10.23 -4.53
N GLU A 57 10.11 9.97 -5.07
CA GLU A 57 11.12 9.18 -4.36
C GLU A 57 11.67 9.96 -3.14
N ASP A 58 11.86 11.28 -3.22
CA ASP A 58 12.24 12.11 -2.08
C ASP A 58 11.20 12.07 -0.96
N TYR A 59 9.91 12.23 -1.33
CA TYR A 59 8.80 12.09 -0.37
C TYR A 59 8.78 10.70 0.27
N LYS A 60 8.97 9.67 -0.53
CA LYS A 60 8.99 8.28 -0.06
C LYS A 60 10.12 8.06 0.95
N HIS A 61 11.34 8.52 0.68
CA HIS A 61 12.45 8.43 1.61
C HIS A 61 12.12 9.14 2.92
N TRP A 62 11.66 10.39 2.85
CA TRP A 62 11.24 11.14 4.04
C TRP A 62 10.16 10.41 4.83
N SER A 63 9.12 9.94 4.17
CA SER A 63 7.99 9.28 4.83
C SER A 63 8.34 7.93 5.45
N GLU A 64 9.32 7.20 4.86
CA GLU A 64 9.85 5.96 5.41
C GLU A 64 10.76 6.22 6.62
N GLU A 65 11.55 7.29 6.61
CA GLU A 65 12.37 7.70 7.76
C GLU A 65 11.52 8.21 8.93
N GLN A 66 10.52 9.05 8.63
CA GLN A 66 9.65 9.64 9.65
C GLN A 66 8.55 8.69 10.13
N LEU A 67 8.29 7.60 9.41
CA LEU A 67 7.18 6.67 9.62
C LEU A 67 5.81 7.39 9.62
N ARG A 68 5.69 8.44 8.81
CA ARG A 68 4.53 9.32 8.74
C ARG A 68 4.03 9.47 7.31
N GLU A 69 2.71 9.62 7.19
CA GLU A 69 2.04 10.02 5.96
C GLU A 69 1.49 11.44 6.14
N LEU A 70 1.78 12.30 5.17
CA LEU A 70 1.23 13.65 5.15
C LEU A 70 -0.17 13.68 4.51
N PRO A 71 -0.98 14.71 4.77
CA PRO A 71 -2.19 14.96 4.01
C PRO A 71 -1.89 15.09 2.50
N SER A 72 -2.76 14.55 1.66
CA SER A 72 -2.57 14.52 0.20
C SER A 72 -2.29 15.91 -0.39
N ALA A 73 -2.96 16.95 0.08
CA ALA A 73 -2.73 18.32 -0.39
C ALA A 73 -1.28 18.79 -0.15
N VAL A 74 -0.70 18.44 1.01
CA VAL A 74 0.71 18.75 1.34
C VAL A 74 1.66 17.89 0.53
N ILE A 75 1.34 16.62 0.29
CA ILE A 75 2.15 15.76 -0.59
C ILE A 75 2.22 16.35 -1.99
N TRP A 76 1.10 16.80 -2.53
CA TRP A 76 1.06 17.38 -3.87
C TRP A 76 1.74 18.74 -3.96
N SER A 77 1.57 19.64 -3.00
CA SER A 77 2.17 20.99 -3.04
C SER A 77 3.65 20.99 -2.73
N ASP A 78 4.04 20.38 -1.61
CA ASP A 78 5.37 20.56 -1.02
C ASP A 78 6.36 19.50 -1.49
N TRP A 79 5.84 18.42 -2.12
CA TRP A 79 6.66 17.31 -2.61
C TRP A 79 6.46 17.08 -4.11
N TYR A 80 5.36 16.53 -4.55
CA TYR A 80 5.19 16.01 -5.92
C TYR A 80 5.28 17.09 -6.98
N LEU A 81 4.65 18.26 -6.74
CA LEU A 81 4.64 19.41 -7.65
C LEU A 81 5.43 20.62 -7.10
N ARG A 82 6.37 20.39 -6.19
CA ARG A 82 7.13 21.45 -5.50
C ARG A 82 7.82 22.43 -6.45
N ASP A 83 8.24 21.96 -7.63
CA ASP A 83 8.95 22.77 -8.63
C ASP A 83 8.07 23.87 -9.25
N TRP A 84 6.75 23.71 -9.19
CA TRP A 84 5.77 24.66 -9.74
C TRP A 84 5.20 25.62 -8.68
N HIS A 85 5.59 25.48 -7.41
CA HIS A 85 5.22 26.36 -6.30
C HIS A 85 3.71 26.64 -6.20
N ILE A 86 2.88 25.62 -6.47
CA ILE A 86 1.42 25.72 -6.38
C ILE A 86 1.00 25.70 -4.91
N PRO A 87 0.26 26.73 -4.41
CA PRO A 87 -0.18 26.75 -3.02
C PRO A 87 -1.00 25.53 -2.63
N THR A 88 -0.82 25.06 -1.39
CA THR A 88 -1.54 23.90 -0.86
C THR A 88 -3.06 24.08 -0.90
N GLU A 89 -3.55 25.27 -0.62
CA GLU A 89 -4.97 25.62 -0.70
C GLU A 89 -5.55 25.54 -2.10
N THR A 90 -4.73 25.75 -3.14
CA THR A 90 -5.12 25.58 -4.54
C THR A 90 -5.27 24.09 -4.90
N LEU A 91 -4.39 23.25 -4.40
CA LEU A 91 -4.40 21.80 -4.65
C LEU A 91 -5.36 21.02 -3.75
N ALA A 92 -5.71 21.56 -2.56
CA ALA A 92 -6.53 20.87 -1.58
C ALA A 92 -7.87 20.34 -2.11
N PRO A 93 -8.64 21.07 -2.96
CA PRO A 93 -9.92 20.58 -3.48
C PRO A 93 -9.80 19.35 -4.40
N MET A 94 -8.63 19.16 -5.05
CA MET A 94 -8.38 18.08 -6.01
C MET A 94 -7.39 17.02 -5.49
N ALA A 95 -6.77 17.23 -4.34
CA ALA A 95 -5.63 16.45 -3.87
C ALA A 95 -5.93 14.95 -3.74
N GLU A 96 -7.12 14.58 -3.26
CA GLU A 96 -7.52 13.18 -3.18
C GLU A 96 -7.71 12.56 -4.57
N GLU A 97 -8.30 13.29 -5.49
CA GLU A 97 -8.44 12.83 -6.88
C GLU A 97 -7.10 12.62 -7.54
N LEU A 98 -6.17 13.57 -7.39
CA LEU A 98 -4.80 13.43 -7.89
C LEU A 98 -4.10 12.23 -7.27
N SER A 99 -4.29 12.01 -5.97
CA SER A 99 -3.73 10.84 -5.26
C SER A 99 -4.33 9.53 -5.76
N PHE A 100 -5.65 9.51 -5.99
CA PHE A 100 -6.30 8.36 -6.58
C PHE A 100 -5.75 8.05 -7.98
N LEU A 101 -5.65 9.04 -8.85
CA LEU A 101 -5.06 8.87 -10.19
C LEU A 101 -3.62 8.36 -10.12
N TYR A 102 -2.82 8.91 -9.20
CA TYR A 102 -1.43 8.51 -9.01
C TYR A 102 -1.31 7.04 -8.58
N ASP A 103 -2.11 6.59 -7.62
CA ASP A 103 -2.04 5.24 -7.09
C ASP A 103 -2.74 4.21 -7.99
N TYR A 104 -3.78 4.61 -8.75
CA TYR A 104 -4.59 3.74 -9.58
C TYR A 104 -4.15 3.70 -11.04
N GLU A 105 -3.97 4.88 -11.67
CA GLU A 105 -3.71 4.96 -13.11
C GLU A 105 -2.22 4.94 -13.47
N ARG A 106 -1.34 5.50 -12.61
CA ARG A 106 0.09 5.55 -12.92
C ARG A 106 0.71 4.16 -13.09
N PRO A 107 0.51 3.18 -12.20
CA PRO A 107 0.98 1.82 -12.41
C PRO A 107 0.03 1.06 -13.35
N ARG A 108 0.56 0.00 -13.98
CA ARG A 108 -0.29 -1.05 -14.54
C ARG A 108 -0.43 -2.14 -13.50
N VAL A 109 -1.64 -2.30 -12.98
CA VAL A 109 -1.95 -3.23 -11.89
C VAL A 109 -2.46 -4.55 -12.43
N MET A 110 -2.02 -5.66 -11.84
CA MET A 110 -2.45 -7.02 -12.20
C MET A 110 -2.86 -7.76 -10.92
N ARG A 111 -4.15 -8.06 -10.79
CA ARG A 111 -4.69 -8.85 -9.67
C ARG A 111 -3.98 -10.20 -9.59
N ARG A 112 -3.60 -10.62 -8.38
CA ARG A 112 -3.01 -11.95 -8.20
C ARG A 112 -4.04 -13.06 -8.43
N PRO A 113 -3.61 -14.22 -8.98
CA PRO A 113 -4.45 -15.41 -9.08
C PRO A 113 -4.99 -15.85 -7.72
N HIS A 114 -6.11 -16.53 -7.71
CA HIS A 114 -6.75 -17.15 -6.54
C HIS A 114 -7.12 -16.17 -5.41
N LEU A 115 -7.18 -14.86 -5.69
CA LEU A 115 -7.44 -13.84 -4.67
C LEU A 115 -8.82 -14.05 -4.01
N ALA A 116 -9.89 -14.13 -4.78
CA ALA A 116 -11.25 -14.25 -4.25
C ALA A 116 -11.43 -15.59 -3.54
N GLU A 117 -10.98 -16.67 -4.16
CA GLU A 117 -11.05 -18.03 -3.61
C GLU A 117 -10.29 -18.16 -2.28
N THR A 118 -9.16 -17.48 -2.15
CA THR A 118 -8.41 -17.43 -0.89
C THR A 118 -9.18 -16.70 0.20
N MET A 119 -9.78 -15.54 -0.11
CA MET A 119 -10.59 -14.79 0.85
C MET A 119 -11.81 -15.61 1.31
N GLU A 120 -12.49 -16.27 0.40
CA GLU A 120 -13.60 -17.17 0.72
C GLU A 120 -13.16 -18.35 1.61
N ALA A 121 -12.03 -18.99 1.28
CA ALA A 121 -11.49 -20.10 2.04
C ALA A 121 -11.11 -19.71 3.48
N LEU A 122 -10.56 -18.51 3.68
CA LEU A 122 -10.24 -17.98 5.01
C LEU A 122 -11.50 -17.65 5.80
N ARG A 123 -12.49 -17.00 5.17
CA ARG A 123 -13.79 -16.70 5.78
C ARG A 123 -14.55 -17.97 6.16
N ALA A 124 -14.55 -19.00 5.33
CA ALA A 124 -15.16 -20.29 5.61
C ALA A 124 -14.58 -21.00 6.86
N ARG A 125 -13.33 -20.65 7.22
CA ARG A 125 -12.68 -21.10 8.44
C ARG A 125 -12.95 -20.20 9.67
N GLY A 126 -13.84 -19.23 9.54
CA GLY A 126 -14.20 -18.30 10.60
C GLY A 126 -13.17 -17.19 10.85
N LEU A 127 -12.21 -16.99 9.95
CA LEU A 127 -11.22 -15.92 10.08
C LEU A 127 -11.80 -14.57 9.64
N ARG A 128 -11.45 -13.53 10.37
CA ARG A 128 -11.75 -12.15 10.02
C ARG A 128 -10.64 -11.60 9.13
N LEU A 129 -10.98 -10.73 8.18
CA LEU A 129 -10.02 -10.24 7.20
C LEU A 129 -9.93 -8.71 7.24
N GLY A 130 -8.76 -8.18 6.87
CA GLY A 130 -8.54 -6.74 6.76
C GLY A 130 -7.35 -6.38 5.89
N VAL A 131 -7.15 -5.08 5.71
CA VAL A 131 -6.03 -4.52 4.95
C VAL A 131 -5.31 -3.46 5.77
N ILE A 132 -3.96 -3.43 5.70
CA ILE A 132 -3.13 -2.32 6.17
C ILE A 132 -2.22 -1.90 5.02
N SER A 133 -2.39 -0.69 4.49
CA SER A 133 -1.63 -0.22 3.32
C SER A 133 -0.97 1.14 3.55
N ASN A 134 0.29 1.26 3.10
CA ASN A 134 0.95 2.55 2.93
C ASN A 134 0.57 3.12 1.56
N ILE A 135 -0.26 4.14 1.53
CA ILE A 135 -0.88 4.70 0.33
C ILE A 135 -1.22 6.17 0.53
N ILE A 136 -1.14 6.99 -0.52
CA ILE A 136 -1.45 8.43 -0.42
C ILE A 136 -2.92 8.77 -0.67
N SER A 137 -3.65 7.93 -1.42
CA SER A 137 -5.09 8.07 -1.63
C SER A 137 -5.88 7.41 -0.51
N THR A 138 -6.98 8.03 -0.10
CA THR A 138 -7.91 7.48 0.89
C THR A 138 -8.95 6.55 0.27
N SER A 139 -9.18 6.63 -1.05
CA SER A 139 -10.25 5.94 -1.76
C SER A 139 -9.80 4.81 -2.67
N VAL A 140 -8.50 4.75 -3.05
CA VAL A 140 -8.02 3.74 -4.01
C VAL A 140 -8.08 2.31 -3.46
N VAL A 141 -7.78 2.09 -2.17
CA VAL A 141 -7.86 0.73 -1.58
C VAL A 141 -9.31 0.24 -1.54
N PRO A 142 -10.30 1.00 -1.01
CA PRO A 142 -11.71 0.63 -1.12
C PRO A 142 -12.13 0.35 -2.57
N HIS A 143 -11.66 1.14 -3.53
CA HIS A 143 -11.96 0.94 -4.96
C HIS A 143 -11.44 -0.41 -5.45
N PHE A 144 -10.17 -0.76 -5.22
CA PHE A 144 -9.62 -2.06 -5.59
C PHE A 144 -10.33 -3.23 -4.92
N LEU A 145 -10.68 -3.10 -3.64
CA LEU A 145 -11.41 -4.16 -2.95
C LEU A 145 -12.78 -4.42 -3.57
N MET A 146 -13.49 -3.38 -4.03
CA MET A 146 -14.75 -3.50 -4.77
C MET A 146 -14.53 -4.11 -6.16
N GLU A 147 -13.55 -3.61 -6.91
CA GLU A 147 -13.20 -4.11 -8.25
C GLU A 147 -12.82 -5.60 -8.23
N TYR A 148 -12.13 -6.04 -7.18
CA TYR A 148 -11.74 -7.44 -7.00
C TYR A 148 -12.86 -8.33 -6.43
N GLY A 149 -14.01 -7.75 -6.07
CA GLY A 149 -15.13 -8.49 -5.52
C GLY A 149 -14.88 -9.05 -4.12
N ILE A 150 -13.98 -8.42 -3.34
CA ILE A 150 -13.61 -8.88 -1.99
C ILE A 150 -13.92 -7.88 -0.87
N ALA A 151 -14.49 -6.71 -1.21
CA ALA A 151 -14.78 -5.67 -0.22
C ALA A 151 -15.69 -6.17 0.93
N GLN A 152 -16.66 -7.04 0.63
CA GLN A 152 -17.58 -7.62 1.60
C GLN A 152 -16.91 -8.54 2.64
N TYR A 153 -15.67 -8.96 2.40
CA TYR A 153 -14.92 -9.81 3.33
C TYR A 153 -14.09 -9.00 4.32
N MET A 154 -13.84 -7.70 4.03
CA MET A 154 -12.94 -6.86 4.82
C MET A 154 -13.68 -6.19 5.98
N GLU A 155 -13.30 -6.53 7.19
CA GLU A 155 -13.83 -5.92 8.42
C GLU A 155 -12.99 -4.73 8.90
N CYS A 156 -11.74 -4.64 8.42
CA CYS A 156 -10.79 -3.61 8.82
C CYS A 156 -9.99 -3.14 7.60
N VAL A 157 -9.96 -1.83 7.36
CA VAL A 157 -9.13 -1.19 6.33
C VAL A 157 -8.40 -0.03 6.98
N VAL A 158 -7.09 -0.18 7.15
CA VAL A 158 -6.21 0.83 7.77
C VAL A 158 -5.28 1.38 6.68
N LEU A 159 -5.37 2.68 6.44
CA LEU A 159 -4.60 3.36 5.41
C LEU A 159 -3.69 4.41 6.05
N SER A 160 -2.45 4.50 5.58
CA SER A 160 -1.52 5.54 6.05
C SER A 160 -2.05 6.94 5.74
N SER A 161 -2.70 7.15 4.60
CA SER A 161 -3.35 8.40 4.20
C SER A 161 -4.45 8.88 5.17
N VAL A 162 -5.10 7.95 5.87
CA VAL A 162 -6.16 8.26 6.86
C VAL A 162 -5.59 8.45 8.26
N THR A 163 -4.62 7.61 8.63
CA THR A 163 -4.09 7.56 10.00
C THR A 163 -2.90 8.48 10.23
N GLY A 164 -2.22 8.91 9.16
CA GLY A 164 -0.92 9.59 9.24
C GLY A 164 0.23 8.69 9.68
N LEU A 165 -0.01 7.38 9.85
CA LEU A 165 0.95 6.39 10.32
C LEU A 165 1.37 5.47 9.17
N ARG A 166 2.63 5.05 9.14
CA ARG A 166 3.15 4.16 8.08
C ARG A 166 3.81 2.90 8.64
N LYS A 167 3.67 1.77 7.94
CA LYS A 167 4.54 0.61 8.13
C LYS A 167 5.99 1.04 7.85
N PRO A 168 6.98 0.57 8.63
CA PRO A 168 6.94 -0.49 9.65
C PRO A 168 6.66 -0.01 11.09
N SER A 169 6.06 1.16 11.33
CA SER A 169 5.67 1.55 12.69
C SER A 169 4.66 0.56 13.28
N ALA A 170 4.90 0.13 14.52
CA ALA A 170 3.92 -0.69 15.24
C ALA A 170 2.57 0.03 15.42
N GLU A 171 2.55 1.35 15.40
CA GLU A 171 1.35 2.15 15.66
C GLU A 171 0.25 1.90 14.62
N ILE A 172 0.60 1.75 13.32
CA ILE A 172 -0.43 1.48 12.30
C ILE A 172 -1.06 0.08 12.49
N PHE A 173 -0.28 -0.91 12.95
CA PHE A 173 -0.79 -2.24 13.28
C PHE A 173 -1.69 -2.21 14.51
N ARG A 174 -1.37 -1.38 15.52
CA ARG A 174 -2.22 -1.17 16.71
C ARG A 174 -3.56 -0.51 16.38
N VAL A 175 -3.65 0.27 15.31
CA VAL A 175 -4.95 0.76 14.82
C VAL A 175 -5.82 -0.42 14.40
N ALA A 176 -5.26 -1.38 13.65
CA ALA A 176 -5.98 -2.58 13.23
C ALA A 176 -6.38 -3.47 14.43
N GLU A 177 -5.48 -3.67 15.41
CA GLU A 177 -5.78 -4.40 16.65
C GLU A 177 -7.01 -3.81 17.37
N LYS A 178 -7.05 -2.49 17.49
CA LYS A 178 -8.18 -1.79 18.12
C LYS A 178 -9.48 -1.93 17.32
N MET A 179 -9.40 -1.77 15.99
CA MET A 179 -10.58 -1.91 15.12
C MET A 179 -11.15 -3.33 15.16
N MET A 180 -10.28 -4.33 15.24
CA MET A 180 -10.68 -5.74 15.29
C MET A 180 -10.94 -6.24 16.72
N ALA A 181 -10.57 -5.48 17.75
CA ALA A 181 -10.63 -5.89 19.14
C ALA A 181 -9.95 -7.27 19.37
N LEU A 182 -8.76 -7.45 18.77
CA LEU A 182 -7.94 -8.67 18.85
C LEU A 182 -6.55 -8.35 19.41
N ALA A 183 -5.98 -9.29 20.13
CA ALA A 183 -4.63 -9.20 20.63
C ALA A 183 -3.60 -9.59 19.54
N PRO A 184 -2.33 -9.09 19.62
CA PRO A 184 -1.29 -9.37 18.62
C PRO A 184 -1.10 -10.86 18.31
N GLU A 185 -1.20 -11.72 19.33
CA GLU A 185 -1.06 -13.18 19.21
C GLU A 185 -2.25 -13.88 18.51
N GLU A 186 -3.30 -13.13 18.19
CA GLU A 186 -4.46 -13.61 17.45
C GLU A 186 -4.45 -13.18 15.97
N LEU A 187 -3.38 -12.47 15.55
CA LEU A 187 -3.29 -11.83 14.26
C LEU A 187 -2.17 -12.41 13.40
N ALA A 188 -2.47 -12.57 12.12
CA ALA A 188 -1.50 -12.86 11.08
C ALA A 188 -1.48 -11.73 10.05
N TYR A 189 -0.35 -11.53 9.40
CA TYR A 189 -0.19 -10.56 8.33
C TYR A 189 0.43 -11.20 7.10
N VAL A 190 -0.06 -10.78 5.93
CA VAL A 190 0.48 -11.15 4.63
C VAL A 190 0.98 -9.89 3.94
N GLY A 191 2.24 -9.86 3.55
CA GLY A 191 2.87 -8.74 2.86
C GLY A 191 4.01 -9.19 1.97
N ASP A 192 4.61 -8.28 1.19
CA ASP A 192 5.64 -8.63 0.22
C ASP A 192 7.06 -8.16 0.60
N THR A 193 7.22 -7.20 1.52
CA THR A 193 8.49 -6.58 1.83
C THR A 193 9.04 -6.94 3.21
N LEU A 194 10.37 -7.12 3.31
CA LEU A 194 11.05 -7.25 4.61
C LEU A 194 11.05 -5.91 5.36
N SER A 195 11.36 -4.82 4.64
CA SER A 195 11.58 -3.50 5.23
C SER A 195 10.34 -2.89 5.88
N ARG A 196 9.14 -3.18 5.38
CA ARG A 196 7.88 -2.61 5.86
C ARG A 196 6.99 -3.63 6.54
N ASP A 197 6.74 -4.77 5.89
CA ASP A 197 5.75 -5.74 6.36
C ASP A 197 6.33 -6.63 7.44
N VAL A 198 7.43 -7.33 7.16
CA VAL A 198 8.07 -8.23 8.14
C VAL A 198 8.53 -7.43 9.37
N ARG A 199 9.24 -6.31 9.17
CA ARG A 199 9.68 -5.44 10.26
C ARG A 199 8.50 -4.89 11.05
N GLY A 200 7.42 -4.47 10.37
CA GLY A 200 6.23 -3.93 11.01
C GLY A 200 5.53 -4.96 11.90
N VAL A 201 5.36 -6.18 11.41
CA VAL A 201 4.79 -7.30 12.19
C VAL A 201 5.65 -7.63 13.41
N ARG A 202 6.99 -7.66 13.24
CA ARG A 202 7.91 -7.89 14.37
C ARG A 202 7.83 -6.75 15.40
N ASN A 203 7.75 -5.49 14.95
CA ASN A 203 7.59 -4.33 15.83
C ASN A 203 6.25 -4.36 16.59
N ALA A 204 5.18 -4.85 15.96
CA ALA A 204 3.86 -4.97 16.55
C ALA A 204 3.68 -6.26 17.37
N ALA A 205 4.65 -7.19 17.34
CA ALA A 205 4.63 -8.49 18.00
C ALA A 205 3.43 -9.37 17.57
N TRP A 206 2.98 -9.26 16.32
CA TRP A 206 1.94 -10.15 15.80
C TRP A 206 2.47 -11.57 15.64
N ARG A 207 1.55 -12.52 15.80
CA ARG A 207 1.87 -13.94 15.88
C ARG A 207 2.53 -14.50 14.64
N CYS A 208 2.04 -14.15 13.46
CA CYS A 208 2.45 -14.80 12.23
C CYS A 208 2.64 -13.78 11.10
N MET A 209 3.78 -13.87 10.42
CA MET A 209 4.11 -13.10 9.23
C MET A 209 4.33 -14.04 8.05
N ILE A 210 3.51 -13.88 7.02
CA ILE A 210 3.61 -14.61 5.75
C ILE A 210 4.10 -13.64 4.69
N GLN A 211 5.27 -13.89 4.10
CA GLN A 211 5.80 -13.09 3.00
C GLN A 211 5.44 -13.74 1.67
N ILE A 212 4.70 -13.01 0.82
CA ILE A 212 4.48 -13.42 -0.56
C ILE A 212 5.59 -12.88 -1.46
N ARG A 213 6.12 -13.74 -2.33
CA ARG A 213 7.20 -13.34 -3.25
C ARG A 213 6.73 -12.26 -4.23
N ASN A 214 7.51 -11.17 -4.30
CA ASN A 214 7.34 -10.09 -5.27
C ASN A 214 8.72 -9.63 -5.78
N PRO A 215 9.21 -10.17 -6.91
CA PRO A 215 10.51 -9.80 -7.45
C PRO A 215 10.66 -8.30 -7.77
N SER A 216 9.54 -7.61 -8.07
CA SER A 216 9.55 -6.18 -8.43
C SER A 216 9.99 -5.26 -7.29
N VAL A 217 9.99 -5.74 -6.04
CA VAL A 217 10.38 -4.94 -4.87
C VAL A 217 11.63 -5.47 -4.15
N ALA A 218 12.31 -6.45 -4.70
CA ALA A 218 13.52 -7.05 -4.10
C ALA A 218 14.60 -5.99 -3.78
N PHE A 219 14.69 -4.93 -4.60
CA PHE A 219 15.62 -3.82 -4.36
C PHE A 219 15.34 -3.06 -3.05
N ARG A 220 14.10 -3.06 -2.55
CA ARG A 220 13.71 -2.41 -1.27
C ARG A 220 14.25 -3.15 -0.05
N ASP A 221 14.48 -4.43 -0.20
CA ASP A 221 14.97 -5.32 0.84
C ASP A 221 16.49 -5.53 0.74
N ALA A 222 17.14 -4.90 -0.26
CA ALA A 222 18.57 -4.94 -0.43
C ALA A 222 19.29 -4.47 0.86
N GLY A 223 20.24 -5.26 1.35
CA GLY A 223 20.95 -4.99 2.61
C GLY A 223 20.24 -5.48 3.88
N LEU A 224 19.01 -5.98 3.79
CA LEU A 224 18.32 -6.64 4.92
C LEU A 224 18.54 -8.15 4.95
N GLU A 225 19.05 -8.72 3.88
CA GLU A 225 19.45 -10.12 3.82
C GLU A 225 20.56 -10.40 4.85
N GLY A 226 20.35 -11.40 5.70
CA GLY A 226 21.28 -11.71 6.77
C GLY A 226 21.18 -10.85 8.04
N SER A 227 20.28 -9.87 8.11
CA SER A 227 20.02 -9.05 9.30
C SER A 227 19.31 -9.80 10.44
N GLY A 228 18.91 -11.04 10.23
CA GLY A 228 18.06 -11.81 11.16
C GLY A 228 16.56 -11.51 11.01
N LEU A 229 16.19 -10.51 10.18
CA LEU A 229 14.80 -10.21 9.90
C LEU A 229 14.24 -11.20 8.87
N ALA A 230 13.32 -12.04 9.31
CA ALA A 230 12.71 -13.06 8.46
C ALA A 230 11.21 -13.21 8.74
N PRO A 231 10.39 -13.56 7.74
CA PRO A 231 9.01 -13.96 7.93
C PRO A 231 8.95 -15.36 8.56
N ASP A 232 7.80 -15.74 9.09
CA ASP A 232 7.56 -17.11 9.57
C ASP A 232 7.36 -18.07 8.39
N TYR A 233 6.73 -17.58 7.32
CA TYR A 233 6.49 -18.33 6.09
C TYR A 233 6.79 -17.50 4.85
N ARG A 234 7.21 -18.17 3.79
CA ARG A 234 7.31 -17.60 2.43
C ARG A 234 6.44 -18.38 1.48
N ILE A 235 5.68 -17.66 0.65
CA ILE A 235 4.76 -18.24 -0.34
C ILE A 235 4.98 -17.61 -1.71
N ASP A 236 4.58 -18.33 -2.74
CA ASP A 236 4.56 -17.85 -4.12
C ASP A 236 3.14 -17.46 -4.57
N ALA A 237 2.11 -18.04 -3.95
CA ALA A 237 0.70 -17.84 -4.30
C ALA A 237 -0.18 -17.65 -3.07
N LEU A 238 -1.32 -16.94 -3.25
CA LEU A 238 -2.23 -16.63 -2.14
C LEU A 238 -2.96 -17.86 -1.60
N ASP A 239 -3.22 -18.86 -2.42
CA ASP A 239 -3.91 -20.10 -2.06
C ASP A 239 -3.14 -21.03 -1.11
N GLU A 240 -1.87 -20.71 -0.84
CA GLU A 240 -1.09 -21.38 0.21
C GLU A 240 -1.46 -20.92 1.63
N ILE A 241 -2.06 -19.72 1.78
CA ILE A 241 -2.32 -19.10 3.08
C ILE A 241 -3.26 -19.93 3.96
N PRO A 242 -4.39 -20.48 3.46
CA PRO A 242 -5.32 -21.24 4.32
C PRO A 242 -4.67 -22.43 5.03
N ALA A 243 -3.78 -23.15 4.35
CA ALA A 243 -3.06 -24.29 4.94
C ALA A 243 -2.06 -23.86 6.03
N ILE A 244 -1.40 -22.70 5.84
CA ILE A 244 -0.49 -22.13 6.85
C ILE A 244 -1.27 -21.75 8.11
N ILE A 245 -2.40 -21.05 7.97
CA ILE A 245 -3.22 -20.65 9.12
C ILE A 245 -3.79 -21.86 9.86
N GLU A 246 -4.17 -22.91 9.13
CA GLU A 246 -4.64 -24.17 9.73
C GLU A 246 -3.54 -24.83 10.58
N LYS A 247 -2.31 -24.89 10.07
CA LYS A 247 -1.13 -25.38 10.78
C LYS A 247 -0.83 -24.53 12.04
N GLU A 248 -0.92 -23.22 11.95
CA GLU A 248 -0.69 -22.31 13.08
C GLU A 248 -1.75 -22.44 14.17
N ASN A 249 -2.92 -22.94 13.83
CA ASN A 249 -4.05 -23.09 14.73
C ASN A 249 -4.20 -24.52 15.29
N SER A 250 -3.40 -25.48 14.78
CA SER A 250 -3.34 -26.87 15.28
C SER A 250 -2.45 -26.98 16.51
#